data_b03a623baeb30524995fa25da103a3d5
#
_entry.id   b03a623baeb30524995fa25da103a3d5
#
_cell.length_a   1.000
_cell.length_b   1.000
_cell.length_c   1.000
_cell.angle_alpha   90.00
_cell.angle_beta   90.00
_cell.angle_gamma   90.00
#
_symmetry.space_group_name_H-M   'P 1'
#
loop_
_entity.id
_entity.type
_entity.pdbx_description
1 polymer ?
#
loop_
_entity_poly.entity_id
_entity_poly.type
_entity_poly.pdbx_seq_one_letter_code
_entity_poly.pdbx_strand_id
1 'polypeptide(L)'
;MICLMIYVSFPKILKNEQITSLDKQVSFQEINNIIMYRCSVCHASNPTFEGFEDPPLGIIFDTPEDIMKNINKIKAQTIDSDIMPPGNLTGMTENERNKIRSWIESGANINN
;
A
#
# COMPACT_ATOMS: atom_id res chain seq x y z
N MET A 1 -7.28 -53.03 -18.81
CA MET A 1 -7.05 -52.55 -18.60
C MET A 1 -6.84 -51.58 -18.36
N ILE A 2 -6.78 -51.01 -18.18
CA ILE A 2 -6.49 -50.24 -17.99
C ILE A 2 -6.50 -49.15 -17.97
N CYS A 3 -6.60 -48.40 -17.84
CA CYS A 3 -6.63 -47.42 -17.97
C CYS A 3 -6.54 -46.48 -17.40
N LEU A 4 -6.43 -46.18 -16.95
CA LEU A 4 -6.46 -45.41 -16.44
C LEU A 4 -6.06 -44.42 -16.12
N MET A 5 -5.81 -43.82 -15.99
CA MET A 5 -5.39 -43.01 -15.59
C MET A 5 -5.27 -42.00 -15.73
N ILE A 6 -5.21 -41.28 -15.53
CA ILE A 6 -5.14 -40.49 -15.83
C ILE A 6 -5.33 -39.44 -15.38
N TYR A 7 -5.46 -38.73 -15.07
CA TYR A 7 -5.68 -37.79 -14.82
C TYR A 7 -5.35 -36.94 -14.19
N VAL A 8 -5.17 -36.29 -13.99
CA VAL A 8 -4.98 -35.82 -13.24
C VAL A 8 -4.29 -34.67 -12.91
N SER A 9 -3.91 -33.73 -13.24
CA SER A 9 -3.09 -32.64 -12.98
C SER A 9 -3.75 -31.30 -13.02
N PHE A 10 -4.95 -31.20 -13.33
CA PHE A 10 -5.64 -29.94 -13.50
C PHE A 10 -5.64 -29.04 -12.27
N PRO A 11 -5.82 -29.58 -11.09
CA PRO A 11 -5.83 -28.70 -9.89
C PRO A 11 -4.53 -27.97 -9.69
N LYS A 12 -3.42 -28.59 -10.09
CA LYS A 12 -2.12 -27.94 -9.94
C LYS A 12 -2.00 -26.69 -10.79
N ILE A 13 -2.53 -26.77 -11.98
CA ILE A 13 -2.47 -25.62 -12.89
C ILE A 13 -3.25 -24.45 -12.32
N LEU A 14 -4.42 -24.74 -11.78
CA LEU A 14 -5.25 -23.68 -11.19
C LEU A 14 -4.56 -23.02 -10.00
N LYS A 15 -3.87 -23.81 -9.19
CA LYS A 15 -3.15 -23.26 -8.07
C LYS A 15 -2.06 -22.31 -8.51
N ASN A 16 -1.36 -22.67 -9.56
CA ASN A 16 -0.30 -21.84 -10.07
C ASN A 16 -0.82 -20.49 -10.52
N GLU A 17 -1.93 -20.47 -11.17
CA GLU A 17 -2.52 -19.23 -11.64
C GLU A 17 -2.92 -18.34 -10.46
N GLN A 18 -3.47 -18.94 -9.41
CA GLN A 18 -3.86 -18.18 -8.24
C GLN A 18 -2.64 -17.61 -7.54
N ILE A 19 -1.59 -18.39 -7.42
CA ILE A 19 -0.36 -17.91 -6.78
C ILE A 19 0.22 -16.75 -7.55
N THR A 20 0.24 -16.84 -8.86
CA THR A 20 0.75 -15.76 -9.70
C THR A 20 -0.05 -14.48 -9.49
N SER A 21 -1.35 -14.61 -9.39
CA SER A 21 -2.23 -13.48 -9.19
C SER A 21 -1.96 -12.82 -7.84
N LEU A 22 -1.78 -13.63 -6.79
CA LEU A 22 -1.53 -13.11 -5.45
C LEU A 22 -0.16 -12.47 -5.31
N ASP A 23 0.80 -12.94 -6.11
CA ASP A 23 2.15 -12.42 -6.05
C ASP A 23 2.33 -11.13 -6.84
N LYS A 24 1.28 -10.69 -7.50
CA LYS A 24 1.37 -9.47 -8.28
C LYS A 24 1.73 -8.31 -7.38
N GLN A 25 2.80 -7.64 -7.72
CA GLN A 25 3.33 -6.54 -6.94
C GLN A 25 2.44 -5.30 -7.09
N VAL A 26 2.23 -4.61 -5.99
CA VAL A 26 1.49 -3.35 -6.01
C VAL A 26 2.38 -2.28 -6.63
N SER A 27 1.84 -1.53 -7.59
CA SER A 27 2.61 -0.48 -8.25
C SER A 27 2.74 0.74 -7.34
N PHE A 28 3.81 1.51 -7.55
CA PHE A 28 3.96 2.76 -6.81
C PHE A 28 2.84 3.73 -7.13
N GLN A 29 2.31 3.70 -8.35
CA GLN A 29 1.23 4.60 -8.70
C GLN A 29 0.01 4.39 -7.81
N GLU A 30 -0.33 3.13 -7.51
CA GLU A 30 -1.42 2.84 -6.59
C GLU A 30 -1.12 3.37 -5.19
N ILE A 31 0.11 3.17 -4.74
CA ILE A 31 0.52 3.64 -3.41
C ILE A 31 0.49 5.16 -3.34
N ASN A 32 1.01 5.81 -4.38
CA ASN A 32 1.03 7.27 -4.42
C ASN A 32 -0.39 7.83 -4.36
N ASN A 33 -1.33 7.19 -5.05
CA ASN A 33 -2.72 7.63 -5.02
C ASN A 33 -3.30 7.51 -3.61
N ILE A 34 -3.01 6.41 -2.93
CA ILE A 34 -3.49 6.22 -1.55
C ILE A 34 -2.92 7.32 -0.65
N ILE A 35 -1.62 7.53 -0.74
CA ILE A 35 -0.96 8.54 0.10
C ILE A 35 -1.51 9.92 -0.20
N MET A 36 -1.71 10.23 -1.48
CA MET A 36 -2.23 11.53 -1.88
C MET A 36 -3.60 11.81 -1.25
N TYR A 37 -4.51 10.83 -1.27
CA TYR A 37 -5.85 11.04 -0.77
C TYR A 37 -5.97 10.88 0.74
N ARG A 38 -5.12 10.07 1.36
CA ARG A 38 -5.27 9.74 2.78
C ARG A 38 -4.27 10.45 3.67
N CYS A 39 -3.14 10.85 3.14
CA CYS A 39 -2.04 11.40 3.95
C CYS A 39 -1.67 12.82 3.55
N SER A 40 -1.50 13.06 2.26
CA SER A 40 -1.01 14.36 1.77
C SER A 40 -2.00 15.49 2.01
N VAL A 41 -3.27 15.20 2.22
CA VAL A 41 -4.24 16.25 2.51
C VAL A 41 -3.86 17.01 3.79
N CYS A 42 -3.14 16.36 4.71
CA CYS A 42 -2.60 17.00 5.90
C CYS A 42 -1.08 17.16 5.80
N HIS A 43 -0.41 16.16 5.23
CA HIS A 43 1.06 16.10 5.17
C HIS A 43 1.55 16.56 3.80
N ALA A 44 1.39 17.82 3.53
CA ALA A 44 1.87 18.46 2.32
C ALA A 44 2.40 19.83 2.70
N SER A 45 3.23 20.40 1.82
CA SER A 45 3.73 21.76 2.04
C SER A 45 2.58 22.75 2.19
N ASN A 46 1.48 22.51 1.48
CA ASN A 46 0.28 23.30 1.57
C ASN A 46 -0.90 22.38 1.81
N PRO A 47 -1.18 22.03 3.09
CA PRO A 47 -2.26 21.10 3.38
C PRO A 47 -3.61 21.62 2.90
N THR A 48 -4.47 20.71 2.46
CA THR A 48 -5.81 21.07 1.99
C THR A 48 -6.90 20.62 2.95
N PHE A 49 -6.56 19.81 3.95
CA PHE A 49 -7.53 19.36 4.92
C PHE A 49 -7.88 20.48 5.87
N GLU A 50 -9.17 20.70 6.08
CA GLU A 50 -9.64 21.80 6.90
C GLU A 50 -9.05 21.75 8.30
N GLY A 51 -8.55 22.91 8.76
CA GLY A 51 -7.96 23.00 10.08
C GLY A 51 -6.44 22.82 10.11
N PHE A 52 -5.83 22.50 8.97
CA PHE A 52 -4.39 22.32 8.90
C PHE A 52 -3.79 23.40 8.00
N GLU A 53 -3.09 24.36 8.60
CA GLU A 53 -2.39 25.38 7.82
C GLU A 53 -0.98 24.94 7.46
N ASP A 54 -0.35 24.13 8.33
CA ASP A 54 0.99 23.64 8.14
C ASP A 54 0.99 22.11 8.30
N PRO A 55 1.94 21.42 7.66
CA PRO A 55 2.02 19.96 7.82
C PRO A 55 2.39 19.60 9.25
N PRO A 56 1.65 18.66 9.87
CA PRO A 56 1.96 18.24 11.23
C PRO A 56 3.40 17.73 11.34
N LEU A 57 4.13 18.26 12.34
CA LEU A 57 5.52 17.90 12.61
C LEU A 57 6.45 18.14 11.42
N GLY A 58 6.01 18.94 10.45
CA GLY A 58 6.81 19.22 9.26
C GLY A 58 6.96 18.03 8.33
N ILE A 59 6.15 16.99 8.50
CA ILE A 59 6.23 15.80 7.66
C ILE A 59 5.39 16.01 6.41
N ILE A 60 6.01 15.88 5.24
CA ILE A 60 5.33 16.07 3.96
C ILE A 60 5.52 14.85 3.06
N PHE A 61 4.56 14.67 2.14
CA PHE A 61 4.60 13.61 1.14
C PHE A 61 4.31 14.19 -0.24
N ASP A 62 4.97 15.31 -0.56
CA ASP A 62 4.76 15.96 -1.86
C ASP A 62 5.39 15.20 -3.01
N THR A 63 6.50 14.52 -2.77
CA THR A 63 7.25 13.81 -3.80
C THR A 63 7.50 12.37 -3.39
N PRO A 64 7.83 11.49 -4.37
CA PRO A 64 8.21 10.12 -4.01
C PRO A 64 9.38 10.05 -3.03
N GLU A 65 10.33 10.98 -3.15
CA GLU A 65 11.47 11.04 -2.24
C GLU A 65 11.03 11.35 -0.82
N ASP A 66 10.03 12.22 -0.67
CA ASP A 66 9.47 12.51 0.65
C ASP A 66 8.88 11.26 1.28
N ILE A 67 8.20 10.46 0.48
CA ILE A 67 7.59 9.21 0.94
C ILE A 67 8.67 8.26 1.42
N MET A 68 9.73 8.09 0.62
CA MET A 68 10.81 7.19 0.97
C MET A 68 11.57 7.65 2.20
N LYS A 69 11.76 8.95 2.34
CA LYS A 69 12.41 9.53 3.52
C LYS A 69 11.65 9.18 4.80
N ASN A 70 10.34 9.06 4.70
CA ASN A 70 9.48 8.82 5.86
C ASN A 70 8.91 7.41 5.90
N ILE A 71 9.48 6.48 5.13
CA ILE A 71 8.90 5.14 4.98
C ILE A 71 8.75 4.40 6.31
N ASN A 72 9.72 4.55 7.21
CA ASN A 72 9.65 3.90 8.51
C ASN A 72 8.54 4.46 9.38
N LYS A 73 8.30 5.77 9.27
CA LYS A 73 7.20 6.41 9.99
C LYS A 73 5.86 5.98 9.42
N ILE A 74 5.77 5.89 8.10
CA ILE A 74 4.56 5.41 7.46
C ILE A 74 4.25 4.00 7.93
N LYS A 75 5.24 3.13 7.95
CA LYS A 75 5.05 1.75 8.40
C LYS A 75 4.58 1.71 9.86
N ALA A 76 5.27 2.44 10.72
CA ALA A 76 4.96 2.42 12.15
C ALA A 76 3.56 2.95 12.45
N GLN A 77 3.12 3.97 11.72
CA GLN A 77 1.88 4.66 12.04
C GLN A 77 0.65 4.15 11.28
N THR A 78 0.84 3.44 10.17
CA THR A 78 -0.29 2.97 9.37
C THR A 78 -0.37 1.46 9.25
N ILE A 79 0.72 0.75 9.46
CA ILE A 79 0.79 -0.71 9.30
C ILE A 79 0.94 -1.39 10.65
N ASP A 80 1.96 -1.01 11.42
CA ASP A 80 2.21 -1.59 12.73
C ASP A 80 1.22 -1.08 13.77
N SER A 81 0.52 -0.01 13.47
CA SER A 81 -0.54 0.56 14.28
C SER A 81 -1.54 1.22 13.35
N ASP A 82 -2.62 1.74 13.90
CA ASP A 82 -3.60 2.49 13.12
C ASP A 82 -3.71 3.94 13.61
N ILE A 83 -2.61 4.48 14.12
CA ILE A 83 -2.58 5.84 14.62
C ILE A 83 -2.86 6.85 13.49
N MET A 84 -2.35 6.58 12.31
CA MET A 84 -2.56 7.45 11.14
C MET A 84 -3.38 6.74 10.07
N PRO A 85 -4.28 7.40 9.40
CA PRO A 85 -4.72 8.79 9.65
C PRO A 85 -5.41 8.91 11.02
N PRO A 86 -5.22 10.05 11.72
CA PRO A 86 -5.76 10.15 13.08
C PRO A 86 -7.28 10.03 13.07
N GLY A 87 -7.78 9.12 13.91
CA GLY A 87 -9.22 8.85 13.94
C GLY A 87 -9.77 8.39 12.62
N ASN A 88 -8.90 7.99 11.70
CA ASN A 88 -9.24 7.62 10.33
C ASN A 88 -10.06 8.71 9.63
N LEU A 89 -9.70 9.95 9.85
CA LEU A 89 -10.43 11.11 9.31
C LEU A 89 -10.53 11.10 7.79
N THR A 90 -9.52 10.56 7.11
CA THR A 90 -9.52 10.54 5.65
C THR A 90 -10.15 9.27 5.07
N GLY A 91 -10.60 8.35 5.93
CA GLY A 91 -11.34 7.18 5.49
C GLY A 91 -10.49 6.10 4.83
N MET A 92 -9.25 5.91 5.32
CA MET A 92 -8.38 4.87 4.79
C MET A 92 -8.96 3.49 5.06
N THR A 93 -8.97 2.63 4.04
CA THR A 93 -9.55 1.30 4.15
C THR A 93 -8.49 0.27 4.51
N GLU A 94 -8.94 -0.89 5.01
CA GLU A 94 -8.02 -2.00 5.28
C GLU A 94 -7.33 -2.48 4.02
N ASN A 95 -8.04 -2.47 2.90
CA ASN A 95 -7.46 -2.85 1.62
C ASN A 95 -6.29 -1.91 1.27
N GLU A 96 -6.47 -0.62 1.51
CA GLU A 96 -5.41 0.36 1.26
C GLU A 96 -4.23 0.13 2.18
N ARG A 97 -4.47 -0.16 3.45
CA ARG A 97 -3.39 -0.46 4.39
C ARG A 97 -2.64 -1.71 3.96
N ASN A 98 -3.37 -2.73 3.50
CA ASN A 98 -2.75 -3.95 3.02
C ASN A 98 -1.90 -3.73 1.78
N LYS A 99 -2.33 -2.84 0.89
CA LYS A 99 -1.54 -2.50 -0.28
C LYS A 99 -0.23 -1.82 0.12
N ILE A 100 -0.28 -0.90 1.05
CA ILE A 100 0.93 -0.23 1.54
C ILE A 100 1.85 -1.25 2.19
N ARG A 101 1.29 -2.15 3.01
CA ARG A 101 2.09 -3.21 3.65
C ARG A 101 2.80 -4.06 2.60
N SER A 102 2.06 -4.51 1.61
CA SER A 102 2.61 -5.35 0.55
C SER A 102 3.71 -4.63 -0.21
N TRP A 103 3.50 -3.36 -0.52
CA TRP A 103 4.48 -2.55 -1.23
C TRP A 103 5.76 -2.41 -0.41
N ILE A 104 5.64 -2.12 0.88
CA ILE A 104 6.81 -1.98 1.75
C ILE A 104 7.56 -3.31 1.85
N GLU A 105 6.82 -4.42 2.03
CA GLU A 105 7.44 -5.73 2.18
C GLU A 105 8.15 -6.19 0.91
N SER A 106 7.71 -5.71 -0.23
CA SER A 106 8.34 -6.08 -1.50
C SER A 106 9.48 -5.14 -1.88
N GLY A 107 9.85 -4.19 -1.02
CA GLY A 107 11.01 -3.35 -1.26
C GLY A 107 10.72 -1.88 -1.48
N ALA A 108 9.46 -1.47 -1.44
CA ALA A 108 9.06 -0.07 -1.58
C ALA A 108 9.62 0.57 -2.85
N ASN A 109 9.41 -0.08 -3.98
CA ASN A 109 9.94 0.39 -5.25
C ASN A 109 9.10 1.55 -5.80
N ILE A 110 9.73 2.70 -6.05
CA ILE A 110 9.03 3.88 -6.57
C ILE A 110 9.14 4.01 -8.08
N ASN A 111 9.71 3.02 -8.75
CA ASN A 111 9.94 3.08 -10.19
C ASN A 111 9.01 2.19 -11.00
N ASN A 112 8.01 1.58 -10.38
CA ASN A 112 7.10 0.71 -11.13
C ASN A 112 5.65 1.21 -11.12
#